data_189f1a1d0cea3588149bc79412750e8c
#
_entry.id   189f1a1d0cea3588149bc79412750e8c
#
_cell.length_a   1.000
_cell.length_b   1.000
_cell.length_c   1.000
_cell.angle_alpha   90.00
_cell.angle_beta   90.00
_cell.angle_gamma   90.00
#
_symmetry.space_group_name_H-M   'P 1'
#
loop_
_entity.id
_entity.type
_entity.pdbx_description
1 polymer ?
#
loop_
_entity_poly.entity_id
_entity_poly.type
_entity_poly.pdbx_seq_one_letter_code
_entity_poly.pdbx_strand_id
1 'polypeptide(L)'
;KPDEEITITVPENATVADVSRELKEKGLIEYEWLFRFYCLYSHAGRKIQPGTYELNHLYDYHALVNGMTPSAGVRATTEVTIPEGYECEDIFALLEEAGVASAADLEQAAANYEFDYAFLQDLPYGDKNRLEGYLFPDTYQFYLNDKPENVLGRFLRNFESKITDDMYAALDELNAKLEEKM
;
A
#
# COMPACT_ATOMS: atom_id res chain seq x y z
N LYS A 1 29.60 -1.35 14.36
CA LYS A 1 29.01 -0.08 14.86
C LYS A 1 27.62 -0.40 15.37
N PRO A 2 27.27 -0.08 16.64
CA PRO A 2 26.04 -0.56 17.26
C PRO A 2 24.75 0.12 16.79
N ASP A 3 24.80 1.14 15.91
CA ASP A 3 23.66 1.93 15.45
C ASP A 3 23.40 1.82 13.94
N GLU A 4 23.82 0.75 13.29
CA GLU A 4 23.59 0.58 11.86
C GLU A 4 22.24 -0.12 11.62
N GLU A 5 21.28 0.61 11.10
CA GLU A 5 19.99 0.07 10.66
C GLU A 5 20.18 -0.68 9.34
N ILE A 6 19.64 -1.89 9.29
CA ILE A 6 19.74 -2.78 8.14
C ILE A 6 18.36 -2.95 7.52
N THR A 7 18.27 -2.63 6.23
CA THR A 7 17.04 -2.80 5.47
C THR A 7 16.83 -4.26 5.08
N ILE A 8 15.66 -4.81 5.45
CA ILE A 8 15.16 -6.14 5.11
C ILE A 8 13.89 -6.02 4.30
N THR A 9 13.78 -6.80 3.24
CA THR A 9 12.56 -6.87 2.42
C THR A 9 11.90 -8.24 2.58
N VAL A 10 10.66 -8.25 3.04
CA VAL A 10 9.83 -9.45 3.17
C VAL A 10 8.82 -9.48 2.02
N PRO A 11 8.97 -10.36 1.03
CA PRO A 11 8.01 -10.53 -0.08
C PRO A 11 6.64 -11.02 0.40
N GLU A 12 5.58 -10.79 -0.39
CA GLU A 12 4.22 -11.18 -0.03
C GLU A 12 4.02 -12.68 0.23
N ASN A 13 4.78 -13.52 -0.44
CA ASN A 13 4.71 -14.97 -0.31
C ASN A 13 5.89 -15.56 0.47
N ALA A 14 6.65 -14.73 1.21
CA ALA A 14 7.80 -15.20 1.96
C ALA A 14 7.40 -16.16 3.07
N THR A 15 8.08 -17.28 3.15
CA THR A 15 7.98 -18.18 4.29
C THR A 15 8.89 -17.72 5.43
N VAL A 16 8.66 -18.22 6.65
CA VAL A 16 9.59 -17.99 7.77
C VAL A 16 11.01 -18.46 7.44
N ALA A 17 11.15 -19.48 6.56
CA ALA A 17 12.43 -19.95 6.10
C ALA A 17 13.15 -18.93 5.21
N ASP A 18 12.42 -18.24 4.33
CA ASP A 18 12.99 -17.21 3.46
C ASP A 18 13.42 -16.00 4.28
N VAL A 19 12.56 -15.55 5.20
CA VAL A 19 12.88 -14.46 6.14
C VAL A 19 14.10 -14.81 6.99
N SER A 20 14.19 -16.04 7.53
CA SER A 20 15.35 -16.44 8.34
C SER A 20 16.66 -16.46 7.56
N ARG A 21 16.61 -16.81 6.27
CA ARG A 21 17.76 -16.77 5.37
C ARG A 21 18.24 -15.34 5.15
N GLU A 22 17.32 -14.43 4.82
CA GLU A 22 17.66 -13.03 4.60
C GLU A 22 18.20 -12.35 5.85
N LEU A 23 17.59 -12.59 7.01
CA LEU A 23 18.09 -12.09 8.30
C LEU A 23 19.52 -12.56 8.58
N LYS A 24 19.86 -13.80 8.21
CA LYS A 24 21.22 -14.33 8.37
C LYS A 24 22.19 -13.73 7.36
N GLU A 25 21.81 -13.62 6.09
CA GLU A 25 22.63 -13.00 5.03
C GLU A 25 22.97 -11.54 5.38
N LYS A 26 22.05 -10.85 6.00
CA LYS A 26 22.24 -9.47 6.50
C LYS A 26 22.94 -9.42 7.87
N GLY A 27 23.24 -10.57 8.48
CA GLY A 27 23.96 -10.64 9.75
C GLY A 27 23.15 -10.28 11.00
N LEU A 28 21.82 -10.20 10.88
CA LEU A 28 20.92 -9.89 12.00
C LEU A 28 20.69 -11.09 12.92
N ILE A 29 20.87 -12.31 12.42
CA ILE A 29 20.82 -13.54 13.21
C ILE A 29 22.03 -14.43 12.89
N GLU A 30 22.46 -15.22 13.86
CA GLU A 30 23.57 -16.15 13.69
C GLU A 30 23.09 -17.52 13.17
N TYR A 31 21.95 -18.01 13.67
CA TYR A 31 21.44 -19.35 13.37
C TYR A 31 19.99 -19.29 12.85
N GLU A 32 19.80 -19.61 11.57
CA GLU A 32 18.46 -19.66 10.94
C GLU A 32 17.52 -20.64 11.65
N TRP A 33 18.02 -21.84 11.99
CA TRP A 33 17.20 -22.89 12.60
C TRP A 33 16.64 -22.46 13.97
N LEU A 34 17.39 -21.66 14.72
CA LEU A 34 16.99 -21.16 16.03
C LEU A 34 15.89 -20.11 15.92
N PHE A 35 16.01 -19.19 14.95
CA PHE A 35 14.96 -18.22 14.65
C PHE A 35 13.67 -18.90 14.15
N ARG A 36 13.80 -19.91 13.28
CA ARG A 36 12.65 -20.70 12.80
C ARG A 36 11.98 -21.47 13.94
N PHE A 37 12.76 -22.06 14.84
CA PHE A 37 12.23 -22.73 16.02
C PHE A 37 11.51 -21.75 16.96
N TYR A 38 12.08 -20.56 17.18
CA TYR A 38 11.42 -19.48 17.91
C TYR A 38 10.08 -19.09 17.29
N CYS A 39 10.03 -18.85 15.97
CA CYS A 39 8.81 -18.51 15.26
C CYS A 39 7.74 -19.62 15.33
N LEU A 40 8.15 -20.88 15.31
CA LEU A 40 7.25 -22.03 15.44
C LEU A 40 6.65 -22.13 16.83
N TYR A 41 7.49 -22.07 17.87
CA TYR A 41 7.08 -22.23 19.26
C TYR A 41 6.22 -21.06 19.75
N SER A 42 6.60 -19.84 19.42
CA SER A 42 5.89 -18.60 19.83
C SER A 42 4.73 -18.22 18.92
N HIS A 43 4.50 -18.96 17.82
CA HIS A 43 3.58 -18.57 16.74
C HIS A 43 3.88 -17.18 16.15
N ALA A 44 5.05 -16.65 16.39
CA ALA A 44 5.46 -15.31 15.98
C ALA A 44 5.58 -15.14 14.46
N GLY A 45 5.84 -16.24 13.72
CA GLY A 45 5.90 -16.22 12.27
C GLY A 45 4.62 -15.70 11.58
N ARG A 46 3.46 -15.81 12.25
CA ARG A 46 2.19 -15.28 11.74
C ARG A 46 2.08 -13.74 11.85
N LYS A 47 2.94 -13.11 12.63
CA LYS A 47 2.97 -11.66 12.82
C LYS A 47 3.82 -10.96 11.78
N ILE A 48 4.77 -11.67 11.17
CA ILE A 48 5.63 -11.15 10.11
C ILE A 48 4.77 -10.86 8.89
N GLN A 49 4.83 -9.63 8.41
CA GLN A 49 4.05 -9.18 7.26
C GLN A 49 4.98 -8.82 6.09
N PRO A 50 4.52 -8.93 4.85
CA PRO A 50 5.25 -8.40 3.69
C PRO A 50 5.52 -6.90 3.84
N GLY A 51 6.70 -6.48 3.39
CA GLY A 51 7.11 -5.08 3.43
C GLY A 51 8.61 -4.93 3.57
N THR A 52 9.07 -3.68 3.59
CA THR A 52 10.47 -3.33 3.84
C THR A 52 10.60 -2.72 5.22
N TYR A 53 11.57 -3.22 5.99
CA TYR A 53 11.75 -2.88 7.40
C TYR A 53 13.20 -2.52 7.68
N GLU A 54 13.42 -1.58 8.58
CA GLU A 54 14.73 -1.23 9.12
C GLU A 54 14.89 -1.91 10.48
N LEU A 55 15.89 -2.78 10.59
CA LEU A 55 16.16 -3.57 11.77
C LEU A 55 17.59 -3.34 12.25
N ASN A 56 17.84 -3.59 13.54
CA ASN A 56 19.15 -3.36 14.16
C ASN A 56 19.76 -4.68 14.67
N HIS A 57 21.06 -4.79 14.61
CA HIS A 57 21.82 -5.94 15.15
C HIS A 57 21.62 -6.20 16.65
N LEU A 58 21.16 -5.20 17.40
CA LEU A 58 20.89 -5.33 18.83
C LEU A 58 19.53 -5.96 19.15
N TYR A 59 18.72 -6.24 18.12
CA TYR A 59 17.40 -6.82 18.30
C TYR A 59 17.50 -8.31 18.62
N ASP A 60 16.82 -8.73 19.68
CA ASP A 60 16.55 -10.15 19.93
C ASP A 60 15.48 -10.68 18.95
N TYR A 61 15.21 -11.98 18.95
CA TYR A 61 14.24 -12.59 18.03
C TYR A 61 12.83 -12.01 18.18
N HIS A 62 12.45 -11.62 19.41
CA HIS A 62 11.15 -10.99 19.65
C HIS A 62 11.09 -9.58 19.03
N ALA A 63 12.13 -8.79 19.20
CA ALA A 63 12.24 -7.45 18.62
C ALA A 63 12.32 -7.51 17.08
N LEU A 64 13.06 -8.48 16.51
CA LEU A 64 13.10 -8.69 15.06
C LEU A 64 11.71 -9.00 14.48
N VAL A 65 10.97 -9.92 15.10
CA VAL A 65 9.59 -10.22 14.64
C VAL A 65 8.68 -9.02 14.78
N ASN A 66 8.71 -8.32 15.91
CA ASN A 66 7.90 -7.12 16.12
C ASN A 66 8.30 -5.99 15.15
N GLY A 67 9.58 -5.86 14.82
CA GLY A 67 10.10 -4.93 13.81
C GLY A 67 9.61 -5.22 12.39
N MET A 68 9.15 -6.43 12.10
CA MET A 68 8.57 -6.85 10.83
C MET A 68 7.02 -6.91 10.86
N THR A 69 6.40 -6.20 11.80
CA THR A 69 4.94 -6.04 11.89
C THR A 69 4.52 -4.65 11.38
N PRO A 70 3.30 -4.49 10.87
CA PRO A 70 2.84 -3.20 10.31
C PRO A 70 2.87 -2.02 11.28
N SER A 71 2.89 -2.30 12.59
CA SER A 71 2.87 -1.29 13.64
C SER A 71 4.25 -0.83 14.11
N ALA A 72 5.34 -1.46 13.70
CA ALA A 72 6.68 -1.23 14.25
C ALA A 72 7.74 -0.82 13.22
N GLY A 73 7.48 -1.01 11.93
CA GLY A 73 8.46 -0.70 10.88
C GLY A 73 8.29 0.72 10.34
N VAL A 74 9.37 1.45 10.23
CA VAL A 74 9.47 2.50 9.22
C VAL A 74 9.41 1.75 7.88
N ARG A 75 8.22 1.58 7.32
CA ARG A 75 8.08 1.07 5.97
C ARG A 75 8.82 2.02 5.05
N ALA A 76 9.78 1.51 4.28
CA ALA A 76 10.40 2.33 3.27
C ALA A 76 9.32 2.97 2.39
N THR A 77 9.37 4.27 2.26
CA THR A 77 8.44 5.03 1.43
C THR A 77 9.12 5.44 0.15
N THR A 78 8.35 5.54 -0.91
CA THR A 78 8.76 6.17 -2.17
C THR A 78 7.83 7.33 -2.48
N GLU A 79 8.37 8.36 -3.09
CA GLU A 79 7.60 9.49 -3.58
C GLU A 79 7.30 9.27 -5.06
N VAL A 80 6.03 9.37 -5.44
CA VAL A 80 5.57 9.20 -6.81
C VAL A 80 4.74 10.42 -7.20
N THR A 81 5.16 11.10 -8.27
CA THR A 81 4.41 12.21 -8.85
C THR A 81 3.58 11.71 -10.02
N ILE A 82 2.27 11.92 -9.93
CA ILE A 82 1.32 11.59 -10.98
C ILE A 82 1.09 12.83 -11.84
N PRO A 83 1.50 12.82 -13.12
CA PRO A 83 1.27 13.93 -14.03
C PRO A 83 -0.20 14.09 -14.40
N GLU A 84 -0.58 15.31 -14.80
CA GLU A 84 -1.90 15.55 -15.40
C GLU A 84 -2.04 14.79 -16.72
N GLY A 85 -3.24 14.25 -16.97
CA GLY A 85 -3.56 13.54 -18.20
C GLY A 85 -3.19 12.06 -18.22
N TYR A 86 -2.68 11.50 -17.12
CA TYR A 86 -2.49 10.06 -16.99
C TYR A 86 -3.83 9.36 -16.78
N GLU A 87 -4.02 8.24 -17.49
CA GLU A 87 -5.14 7.31 -17.26
C GLU A 87 -4.79 6.29 -16.17
N CYS A 88 -5.77 5.54 -15.68
CA CYS A 88 -5.56 4.52 -14.65
C CYS A 88 -4.42 3.56 -15.01
N GLU A 89 -4.33 3.12 -16.26
CA GLU A 89 -3.30 2.18 -16.75
C GLU A 89 -1.89 2.78 -16.62
N ASP A 90 -1.71 4.05 -16.98
CA ASP A 90 -0.43 4.75 -16.84
C ASP A 90 -0.02 4.91 -15.38
N ILE A 91 -0.99 5.26 -14.52
CA ILE A 91 -0.78 5.42 -13.08
C ILE A 91 -0.37 4.10 -12.44
N PHE A 92 -1.04 3.00 -12.79
CA PHE A 92 -0.74 1.67 -12.23
C PHE A 92 0.63 1.18 -12.69
N ALA A 93 1.00 1.39 -13.95
CA ALA A 93 2.34 1.08 -14.45
C ALA A 93 3.44 1.88 -13.72
N LEU A 94 3.20 3.18 -13.48
CA LEU A 94 4.13 4.03 -12.75
C LEU A 94 4.30 3.59 -11.29
N LEU A 95 3.21 3.18 -10.61
CA LEU A 95 3.23 2.67 -9.25
C LEU A 95 3.97 1.32 -9.14
N GLU A 96 3.82 0.45 -10.14
CA GLU A 96 4.56 -0.81 -10.21
C GLU A 96 6.06 -0.57 -10.43
N GLU A 97 6.44 0.33 -11.34
CA GLU A 97 7.84 0.72 -11.56
C GLU A 97 8.47 1.31 -10.29
N ALA A 98 7.70 2.07 -9.51
CA ALA A 98 8.12 2.63 -8.22
C ALA A 98 8.16 1.60 -7.08
N GLY A 99 7.75 0.34 -7.31
CA GLY A 99 7.75 -0.73 -6.30
C GLY A 99 6.65 -0.59 -5.24
N VAL A 100 5.58 0.15 -5.53
CA VAL A 100 4.48 0.41 -4.60
C VAL A 100 3.51 -0.79 -4.54
N ALA A 101 3.01 -1.22 -5.70
CA ALA A 101 2.14 -2.39 -5.85
C ALA A 101 2.15 -2.86 -7.31
N SER A 102 1.80 -4.12 -7.59
CA SER A 102 1.71 -4.59 -8.97
C SER A 102 0.54 -3.94 -9.72
N ALA A 103 0.71 -3.62 -11.00
CA ALA A 103 -0.35 -3.03 -11.83
C ALA A 103 -1.59 -3.96 -11.88
N ALA A 104 -1.39 -5.27 -11.97
CA ALA A 104 -2.47 -6.25 -11.99
C ALA A 104 -3.31 -6.25 -10.70
N ASP A 105 -2.67 -6.14 -9.53
CA ASP A 105 -3.38 -6.08 -8.24
C ASP A 105 -4.10 -4.75 -8.08
N LEU A 106 -3.51 -3.65 -8.57
CA LEU A 106 -4.16 -2.33 -8.58
C LEU A 106 -5.40 -2.32 -9.48
N GLU A 107 -5.33 -2.90 -10.70
CA GLU A 107 -6.47 -3.05 -11.59
C GLU A 107 -7.59 -3.87 -10.94
N GLN A 108 -7.24 -4.99 -10.30
CA GLN A 108 -8.21 -5.84 -9.63
C GLN A 108 -8.88 -5.13 -8.45
N ALA A 109 -8.11 -4.40 -7.65
CA ALA A 109 -8.66 -3.63 -6.55
C ALA A 109 -9.52 -2.45 -7.04
N ALA A 110 -9.10 -1.74 -8.09
CA ALA A 110 -9.89 -0.68 -8.71
C ALA A 110 -11.24 -1.19 -9.20
N ALA A 111 -11.26 -2.38 -9.83
CA ALA A 111 -12.46 -2.98 -10.37
C ALA A 111 -13.43 -3.50 -9.29
N ASN A 112 -12.92 -4.10 -8.21
CA ASN A 112 -13.74 -4.97 -7.36
C ASN A 112 -13.75 -4.59 -5.87
N TYR A 113 -12.81 -3.76 -5.40
CA TYR A 113 -12.78 -3.41 -3.98
C TYR A 113 -13.89 -2.40 -3.65
N GLU A 114 -14.55 -2.61 -2.50
CA GLU A 114 -15.59 -1.73 -1.99
C GLU A 114 -14.96 -0.57 -1.22
N PHE A 115 -14.82 0.58 -1.89
CA PHE A 115 -14.38 1.81 -1.27
C PHE A 115 -15.60 2.58 -0.74
N ASP A 116 -15.56 3.00 0.52
CA ASP A 116 -16.64 3.74 1.18
C ASP A 116 -16.54 5.24 0.88
N TYR A 117 -16.87 5.62 -0.37
CA TYR A 117 -16.95 7.01 -0.81
C TYR A 117 -18.27 7.26 -1.55
N ALA A 118 -18.97 8.33 -1.21
CA ALA A 118 -20.26 8.67 -1.80
C ALA A 118 -20.19 8.82 -3.33
N PHE A 119 -19.12 9.37 -3.87
CA PHE A 119 -18.91 9.57 -5.31
C PHE A 119 -18.62 8.28 -6.10
N LEU A 120 -18.45 7.14 -5.43
CA LEU A 120 -18.23 5.84 -6.08
C LEU A 120 -19.42 4.89 -6.00
N GLN A 121 -20.47 5.24 -5.26
CA GLN A 121 -21.60 4.34 -4.94
C GLN A 121 -22.34 3.82 -6.16
N ASP A 122 -22.48 4.66 -7.20
CA ASP A 122 -23.22 4.31 -8.42
C ASP A 122 -22.33 3.71 -9.53
N LEU A 123 -21.03 3.55 -9.27
CA LEU A 123 -20.11 3.02 -10.27
C LEU A 123 -20.15 1.49 -10.28
N PRO A 124 -20.32 0.86 -11.48
CA PRO A 124 -20.40 -0.59 -11.60
C PRO A 124 -19.07 -1.26 -11.24
N TYR A 125 -19.15 -2.39 -10.57
CA TYR A 125 -17.98 -3.25 -10.30
C TYR A 125 -17.59 -4.05 -11.54
N GLY A 126 -16.32 -4.51 -11.57
CA GLY A 126 -15.80 -5.37 -12.62
C GLY A 126 -15.10 -4.62 -13.77
N ASP A 127 -15.14 -3.31 -13.79
CA ASP A 127 -14.41 -2.49 -14.77
C ASP A 127 -13.07 -2.02 -14.18
N LYS A 128 -11.95 -2.38 -14.81
CA LYS A 128 -10.61 -1.95 -14.40
C LYS A 128 -10.45 -0.42 -14.41
N ASN A 129 -11.22 0.27 -15.23
CA ASN A 129 -11.24 1.72 -15.36
C ASN A 129 -12.27 2.40 -14.44
N ARG A 130 -12.88 1.66 -13.51
CA ARG A 130 -13.89 2.18 -12.57
C ARG A 130 -13.46 3.45 -11.84
N LEU A 131 -12.17 3.59 -11.57
CA LEU A 131 -11.60 4.75 -10.86
C LEU A 131 -11.04 5.82 -11.80
N GLU A 132 -11.32 5.74 -13.11
CA GLU A 132 -10.86 6.75 -14.07
C GLU A 132 -11.43 8.13 -13.72
N GLY A 133 -10.54 9.15 -13.67
CA GLY A 133 -10.88 10.50 -13.26
C GLY A 133 -10.91 10.75 -11.75
N TYR A 134 -10.81 9.70 -10.91
CA TYR A 134 -10.79 9.83 -9.44
C TYR A 134 -9.37 9.76 -8.84
N LEU A 135 -8.37 9.38 -9.65
CA LEU A 135 -6.97 9.31 -9.24
C LEU A 135 -6.30 10.67 -9.51
N PHE A 136 -6.46 11.61 -8.59
CA PHE A 136 -6.08 13.02 -8.78
C PHE A 136 -4.56 13.16 -9.01
N PRO A 137 -4.11 13.96 -10.02
CA PRO A 137 -2.71 14.27 -10.25
C PRO A 137 -2.13 15.06 -9.08
N ASP A 138 -1.10 14.51 -8.43
CA ASP A 138 -0.41 15.11 -7.29
C ASP A 138 0.87 14.33 -7.01
N THR A 139 1.66 14.77 -6.05
CA THR A 139 2.80 14.02 -5.52
C THR A 139 2.41 13.30 -4.26
N TYR A 140 2.57 11.99 -4.26
CA TYR A 140 2.17 11.10 -3.17
C TYR A 140 3.37 10.39 -2.57
N GLN A 141 3.31 10.15 -1.26
CA GLN A 141 4.21 9.21 -0.59
C GLN A 141 3.49 7.87 -0.39
N PHE A 142 4.08 6.80 -0.91
CA PHE A 142 3.57 5.44 -0.75
C PHE A 142 4.57 4.58 0.02
N TYR A 143 4.07 3.57 0.71
CA TYR A 143 4.92 2.50 1.20
C TYR A 143 5.28 1.56 0.05
N LEU A 144 6.50 1.03 0.05
CA LEU A 144 6.87 -0.05 -0.87
C LEU A 144 6.10 -1.33 -0.51
N ASN A 145 5.67 -2.07 -1.53
CA ASN A 145 4.88 -3.30 -1.39
C ASN A 145 3.64 -3.09 -0.49
N ASP A 146 2.94 -1.96 -0.66
CA ASP A 146 1.69 -1.70 0.07
C ASP A 146 0.52 -2.44 -0.58
N LYS A 147 -0.55 -2.62 0.18
CA LYS A 147 -1.78 -3.24 -0.33
C LYS A 147 -2.45 -2.32 -1.35
N PRO A 148 -2.93 -2.87 -2.49
CA PRO A 148 -3.56 -2.07 -3.54
C PRO A 148 -4.70 -1.18 -3.04
N GLU A 149 -5.53 -1.68 -2.12
CA GLU A 149 -6.61 -0.92 -1.53
C GLU A 149 -6.14 0.29 -0.70
N ASN A 150 -4.98 0.19 -0.04
CA ASN A 150 -4.39 1.31 0.69
C ASN A 150 -3.84 2.37 -0.27
N VAL A 151 -3.19 1.90 -1.34
CA VAL A 151 -2.63 2.77 -2.39
C VAL A 151 -3.74 3.57 -3.06
N LEU A 152 -4.78 2.90 -3.55
CA LEU A 152 -5.94 3.54 -4.17
C LEU A 152 -6.70 4.43 -3.19
N GLY A 153 -6.84 4.01 -1.95
CA GLY A 153 -7.46 4.82 -0.90
C GLY A 153 -6.74 6.15 -0.62
N ARG A 154 -5.43 6.26 -0.89
CA ARG A 154 -4.71 7.55 -0.78
C ARG A 154 -5.14 8.53 -1.87
N PHE A 155 -5.29 8.05 -3.10
CA PHE A 155 -5.80 8.85 -4.20
C PHE A 155 -7.22 9.34 -3.93
N LEU A 156 -8.11 8.43 -3.52
CA LEU A 156 -9.51 8.73 -3.25
C LEU A 156 -9.69 9.75 -2.12
N ARG A 157 -8.89 9.63 -1.04
CA ARG A 157 -8.88 10.65 0.03
C ARG A 157 -8.39 12.01 -0.46
N ASN A 158 -7.37 12.03 -1.33
CA ASN A 158 -6.90 13.29 -1.91
C ASN A 158 -7.98 13.90 -2.82
N PHE A 159 -8.62 13.08 -3.66
CA PHE A 159 -9.73 13.51 -4.51
C PHE A 159 -10.88 14.08 -3.66
N GLU A 160 -11.32 13.37 -2.62
CA GLU A 160 -12.35 13.84 -1.69
C GLU A 160 -11.99 15.20 -1.07
N SER A 161 -10.72 15.39 -0.69
CA SER A 161 -10.26 16.65 -0.12
C SER A 161 -10.31 17.84 -1.07
N LYS A 162 -10.37 17.60 -2.39
CA LYS A 162 -10.49 18.64 -3.43
C LYS A 162 -11.93 19.02 -3.72
N ILE A 163 -12.90 18.17 -3.36
CA ILE A 163 -14.32 18.46 -3.53
C ILE A 163 -14.75 19.39 -2.39
N THR A 164 -15.24 20.56 -2.74
CA THR A 164 -15.73 21.55 -1.79
C THR A 164 -17.25 21.53 -1.68
N ASP A 165 -17.80 22.06 -0.58
CA ASP A 165 -19.24 22.22 -0.39
C ASP A 165 -19.88 23.04 -1.52
N ASP A 166 -19.15 24.04 -2.04
CA ASP A 166 -19.61 24.86 -3.19
C ASP A 166 -19.74 24.03 -4.48
N MET A 167 -18.89 23.02 -4.67
CA MET A 167 -18.96 22.12 -5.84
C MET A 167 -20.18 21.19 -5.73
N TYR A 168 -20.50 20.69 -4.54
CA TYR A 168 -21.72 19.90 -4.30
C TYR A 168 -22.97 20.77 -4.54
N ALA A 169 -22.99 21.98 -4.00
CA ALA A 169 -24.12 22.91 -4.22
C ALA A 169 -24.32 23.24 -5.71
N ALA A 170 -23.23 23.44 -6.46
CA ALA A 170 -23.29 23.68 -7.91
C ALA A 170 -23.80 22.45 -8.68
N LEU A 171 -23.44 21.23 -8.26
CA LEU A 171 -23.91 19.98 -8.84
C LEU A 171 -25.43 19.80 -8.60
N ASP A 172 -25.88 20.05 -7.38
CA ASP A 172 -27.31 19.98 -7.03
C ASP A 172 -28.15 20.99 -7.84
N GLU A 173 -27.64 22.22 -8.01
CA GLU A 173 -28.29 23.23 -8.84
C GLU A 173 -28.35 22.82 -10.33
N LEU A 174 -27.30 22.18 -10.82
CA LEU A 174 -27.27 21.68 -12.20
C LEU A 174 -28.25 20.52 -12.39
N ASN A 175 -28.30 19.57 -11.47
CA ASN A 175 -29.24 18.45 -11.51
C ASN A 175 -30.71 18.94 -11.48
N ALA A 176 -31.03 19.88 -10.60
CA ALA A 176 -32.37 20.48 -10.56
C ALA A 176 -32.77 21.15 -11.90
N LYS A 177 -31.82 21.86 -12.54
CA LYS A 177 -32.06 22.46 -13.87
C LYS A 177 -32.21 21.44 -14.99
N LEU A 178 -31.62 20.25 -14.86
CA LEU A 178 -31.79 19.16 -15.83
C LEU A 178 -33.13 18.47 -15.66
N GLU A 179 -33.61 18.28 -14.44
CA GLU A 179 -34.91 17.70 -14.13
C GLU A 179 -36.08 18.61 -14.62
N GLU A 180 -35.92 19.94 -14.52
CA GLU A 180 -36.92 20.88 -15.04
C GLU A 180 -37.05 20.87 -16.58
N LYS A 181 -36.03 20.33 -17.29
CA LYS A 181 -36.04 20.33 -18.78
C LYS A 181 -36.50 19.00 -19.40
N MET A 182 -36.77 17.99 -18.58
CA MET A 182 -37.27 16.69 -19.02
C MET A 182 -38.78 16.57 -18.83
#